data_f6f55058964eabcbf5a0e64ba50edfd5
#
_entry.id   f6f55058964eabcbf5a0e64ba50edfd5
#
_cell.length_a   1.000
_cell.length_b   1.000
_cell.length_c   1.000
_cell.angle_alpha   90.00
_cell.angle_beta   90.00
_cell.angle_gamma   90.00
#
_symmetry.space_group_name_H-M   'P 1'
#
loop_
_entity.id
_entity.type
_entity.pdbx_description
1 polymer ?
#
loop_
_entity_poly.entity_id
_entity_poly.type
_entity_poly.pdbx_seq_one_letter_code
_entity_poly.pdbx_strand_id
1 'polypeptide(L)'
;MRQEFFEFKPSFLIMLATNHKPLMKGQDEGLWRRVKLIPFERWFAPDERDQELSRTLQKESAGILAWAVRGAVEWYEDGLREPMVITASVDSYKESSDALSGFFPWAGGETEGLIKDPASVVLGNQAYLLYCNWADSEGLKGTDVWKRQTFYRAMEERGISRERREKGQTLVGVRKSTKRDTVADDRPVSVNAPSTDTETYDELFGEVANV
;
A
#
# COMPACT_ATOMS: atom_id res chain seq x y z
N MET A 1 6.67 -34.42 -18.78
CA MET A 1 7.57 -34.64 -17.64
C MET A 1 6.84 -34.19 -16.38
N ARG A 2 6.46 -35.13 -15.54
CA ARG A 2 5.93 -34.81 -14.20
C ARG A 2 7.14 -34.79 -13.27
N GLN A 3 7.57 -33.58 -12.86
CA GLN A 3 8.51 -33.45 -11.75
C GLN A 3 7.73 -33.58 -10.46
N GLU A 4 8.28 -34.26 -9.48
CA GLU A 4 7.70 -34.38 -8.15
C GLU A 4 7.70 -32.99 -7.49
N PHE A 5 6.67 -32.74 -6.67
CA PHE A 5 6.63 -31.52 -5.86
C PHE A 5 7.74 -31.59 -4.81
N PHE A 6 8.49 -30.51 -4.67
CA PHE A 6 9.47 -30.38 -3.61
C PHE A 6 9.13 -29.19 -2.72
N GLU A 7 9.36 -29.33 -1.46
CA GLU A 7 9.22 -28.28 -0.47
C GLU A 7 10.59 -27.72 -0.11
N PHE A 8 10.68 -26.41 0.00
CA PHE A 8 11.88 -25.74 0.49
C PHE A 8 11.51 -24.59 1.44
N LYS A 9 12.39 -24.32 2.40
CA LYS A 9 12.25 -23.17 3.28
C LYS A 9 12.81 -21.94 2.56
N PRO A 10 12.00 -20.91 2.27
CA PRO A 10 12.49 -19.71 1.61
C PRO A 10 13.55 -19.00 2.46
N SER A 11 14.70 -18.72 1.88
CA SER A 11 15.81 -17.99 2.51
C SER A 11 16.34 -16.86 1.63
N PHE A 12 15.47 -16.23 0.86
CA PHE A 12 15.81 -15.17 -0.08
C PHE A 12 14.94 -13.93 0.13
N LEU A 13 15.47 -12.78 -0.27
CA LEU A 13 14.75 -11.52 -0.38
C LEU A 13 14.47 -11.25 -1.87
N ILE A 14 13.25 -10.89 -2.19
CA ILE A 14 12.87 -10.47 -3.55
C ILE A 14 13.06 -8.96 -3.63
N MET A 15 13.90 -8.51 -4.56
CA MET A 15 14.03 -7.11 -4.95
C MET A 15 13.53 -6.94 -6.38
N LEU A 16 12.57 -6.04 -6.57
CA LEU A 16 11.98 -5.77 -7.86
C LEU A 16 12.19 -4.31 -8.24
N ALA A 17 12.97 -4.07 -9.30
CA ALA A 17 13.09 -2.75 -9.91
C ALA A 17 12.12 -2.67 -11.10
N THR A 18 11.20 -1.70 -11.08
CA THR A 18 10.15 -1.57 -12.09
C THR A 18 9.68 -0.12 -12.20
N ASN A 19 9.26 0.28 -13.40
CA ASN A 19 8.62 1.59 -13.62
C ASN A 19 7.13 1.59 -13.26
N HIS A 20 6.52 0.43 -13.16
CA HIS A 20 5.10 0.29 -12.84
C HIS A 20 4.92 -0.61 -11.63
N LYS A 21 4.14 -0.13 -10.67
CA LYS A 21 3.81 -0.92 -9.48
C LYS A 21 3.06 -2.19 -9.91
N PRO A 22 3.47 -3.39 -9.46
CA PRO A 22 2.72 -4.62 -9.72
C PRO A 22 1.31 -4.53 -9.16
N LEU A 23 0.33 -5.13 -9.85
CA LEU A 23 -1.02 -5.22 -9.31
C LEU A 23 -1.05 -6.20 -8.13
N MET A 24 -1.24 -5.68 -6.93
CA MET A 24 -1.39 -6.48 -5.72
C MET A 24 -2.86 -6.79 -5.48
N LYS A 25 -3.22 -8.07 -5.60
CA LYS A 25 -4.59 -8.52 -5.31
C LYS A 25 -4.68 -8.92 -3.84
N GLY A 26 -5.56 -8.26 -3.10
CA GLY A 26 -5.83 -8.54 -1.69
C GLY A 26 -5.30 -7.47 -0.74
N GLN A 27 -5.97 -7.38 0.40
CA GLN A 27 -5.69 -6.41 1.47
C GLN A 27 -5.17 -7.08 2.74
N ASP A 28 -4.61 -8.30 2.60
CA ASP A 28 -4.07 -9.04 3.73
C ASP A 28 -2.89 -8.30 4.37
N GLU A 29 -3.01 -8.03 5.65
CA GLU A 29 -1.97 -7.37 6.46
C GLU A 29 -0.64 -8.16 6.45
N GLY A 30 -0.72 -9.51 6.37
CA GLY A 30 0.47 -10.37 6.30
C GLY A 30 1.29 -10.13 5.04
N LEU A 31 0.66 -9.76 3.94
CA LEU A 31 1.31 -9.39 2.68
C LEU A 31 1.90 -7.97 2.78
N TRP A 32 1.06 -6.99 3.13
CA TRP A 32 1.43 -5.58 3.07
C TRP A 32 2.56 -5.19 4.03
N ARG A 33 2.63 -5.78 5.22
CA ARG A 33 3.74 -5.55 6.16
C ARG A 33 5.12 -5.98 5.61
N ARG A 34 5.14 -6.84 4.57
CA ARG A 34 6.37 -7.34 3.93
C ARG A 34 6.76 -6.54 2.70
N VAL A 35 5.84 -5.75 2.16
CA VAL A 35 6.09 -4.89 1.00
C VAL A 35 6.79 -3.63 1.48
N LYS A 36 7.92 -3.31 0.85
CA LYS A 36 8.64 -2.06 1.06
C LYS A 36 8.80 -1.40 -0.30
N LEU A 37 8.12 -0.27 -0.49
CA LEU A 37 8.18 0.51 -1.72
C LEU A 37 9.15 1.65 -1.52
N ILE A 38 10.29 1.59 -2.23
CA ILE A 38 11.31 2.64 -2.22
C ILE A 38 11.08 3.51 -3.45
N PRO A 39 10.56 4.75 -3.30
CA PRO A 39 10.28 5.61 -4.43
C PRO A 39 11.58 6.25 -4.95
N PHE A 40 11.78 6.22 -6.27
CA PHE A 40 12.80 6.95 -6.99
C PHE A 40 12.10 7.95 -7.90
N GLU A 41 11.79 9.13 -7.39
CA GLU A 41 10.92 10.11 -8.07
C GLU A 41 11.69 11.10 -8.97
N ARG A 42 13.03 11.17 -8.81
CA ARG A 42 13.83 12.07 -9.63
C ARG A 42 13.88 11.58 -11.08
N TRP A 43 13.44 12.41 -11.97
CA TRP A 43 13.64 12.24 -13.40
C TRP A 43 14.86 13.04 -13.85
N PHE A 44 15.73 12.42 -14.66
CA PHE A 44 16.91 13.06 -15.22
C PHE A 44 16.65 13.42 -16.68
N ALA A 45 16.82 14.69 -17.02
CA ALA A 45 16.76 15.15 -18.40
C ALA A 45 17.85 14.47 -19.25
N PRO A 46 17.67 14.37 -20.58
CA PRO A 46 18.66 13.70 -21.43
C PRO A 46 20.07 14.25 -21.32
N ASP A 47 20.22 15.55 -21.08
CA ASP A 47 21.47 16.29 -20.90
C ASP A 47 22.09 16.12 -19.50
N GLU A 48 21.28 15.73 -18.49
CA GLU A 48 21.76 15.40 -17.14
C GLU A 48 22.23 13.95 -17.00
N ARG A 49 21.97 13.09 -18.01
CA ARG A 49 22.27 11.66 -17.92
C ARG A 49 23.74 11.39 -18.15
N ASP A 50 24.40 10.83 -17.15
CA ASP A 50 25.77 10.33 -17.28
C ASP A 50 25.76 8.98 -17.99
N GLN A 51 26.26 8.93 -19.23
CA GLN A 51 26.38 7.69 -20.02
C GLN A 51 27.46 6.74 -19.47
N GLU A 52 28.43 7.26 -18.72
CA GLU A 52 29.53 6.51 -18.12
C GLU A 52 29.27 6.14 -16.65
N LEU A 53 28.05 6.39 -16.13
CA LEU A 53 27.69 6.18 -14.73
C LEU A 53 28.10 4.78 -14.22
N SER A 54 27.84 3.73 -14.99
CA SER A 54 28.22 2.37 -14.60
C SER A 54 29.72 2.21 -14.41
N ARG A 55 30.54 2.87 -15.22
CA ARG A 55 31.99 2.83 -15.12
C ARG A 55 32.49 3.64 -13.92
N THR A 56 31.85 4.78 -13.66
CA THR A 56 32.14 5.64 -12.50
C THR A 56 31.84 4.87 -11.21
N LEU A 57 30.65 4.27 -11.09
CA LEU A 57 30.29 3.46 -9.92
C LEU A 57 31.21 2.25 -9.69
N GLN A 58 31.74 1.63 -10.73
CA GLN A 58 32.73 0.56 -10.58
C GLN A 58 34.03 1.06 -9.95
N LYS A 59 34.47 2.28 -10.27
CA LYS A 59 35.66 2.88 -9.65
C LYS A 59 35.43 3.22 -8.18
N GLU A 60 34.20 3.53 -7.82
CA GLU A 60 33.79 3.88 -6.45
C GLU A 60 33.35 2.66 -5.62
N SER A 61 33.55 1.44 -6.12
CA SER A 61 33.08 0.20 -5.49
C SER A 61 33.48 0.03 -4.03
N ALA A 62 34.68 0.49 -3.64
CA ALA A 62 35.12 0.46 -2.24
C ALA A 62 34.28 1.38 -1.34
N GLY A 63 33.93 2.59 -1.82
CA GLY A 63 33.04 3.52 -1.10
C GLY A 63 31.63 2.98 -0.99
N ILE A 64 31.11 2.38 -2.07
CA ILE A 64 29.79 1.74 -2.08
C ILE A 64 29.75 0.57 -1.09
N LEU A 65 30.80 -0.25 -1.04
CA LEU A 65 30.89 -1.34 -0.05
C LEU A 65 30.94 -0.80 1.38
N ALA A 66 31.72 0.23 1.64
CA ALA A 66 31.80 0.86 2.95
C ALA A 66 30.45 1.44 3.40
N TRP A 67 29.70 2.06 2.48
CA TRP A 67 28.34 2.52 2.74
C TRP A 67 27.40 1.36 3.07
N ALA A 68 27.43 0.27 2.31
CA ALA A 68 26.61 -0.92 2.57
C ALA A 68 26.94 -1.59 3.91
N VAL A 69 28.22 -1.63 4.29
CA VAL A 69 28.66 -2.17 5.59
C VAL A 69 28.14 -1.30 6.73
N ARG A 70 28.22 0.03 6.63
CA ARG A 70 27.64 0.93 7.64
C ARG A 70 26.16 0.68 7.83
N GLY A 71 25.38 0.62 6.74
CA GLY A 71 23.95 0.30 6.82
C GLY A 71 23.67 -1.08 7.44
N ALA A 72 24.51 -2.07 7.18
CA ALA A 72 24.38 -3.39 7.81
C ALA A 72 24.66 -3.36 9.33
N VAL A 73 25.64 -2.57 9.77
CA VAL A 73 25.94 -2.36 11.19
C VAL A 73 24.78 -1.66 11.88
N GLU A 74 24.28 -0.56 11.32
CA GLU A 74 23.12 0.17 11.85
C GLU A 74 21.87 -0.74 11.95
N TRP A 75 21.64 -1.55 10.92
CA TRP A 75 20.55 -2.53 10.97
C TRP A 75 20.72 -3.56 12.07
N TYR A 76 21.94 -4.03 12.29
CA TYR A 76 22.25 -5.01 13.33
C TYR A 76 22.05 -4.42 14.75
N GLU A 77 22.41 -3.17 14.96
CA GLU A 77 22.31 -2.48 16.25
C GLU A 77 20.90 -2.01 16.56
N ASP A 78 20.23 -1.41 15.59
CA ASP A 78 18.97 -0.68 15.78
C ASP A 78 17.76 -1.33 15.12
N GLY A 79 17.97 -2.38 14.34
CA GLY A 79 16.94 -2.98 13.47
C GLY A 79 16.64 -2.13 12.23
N LEU A 80 15.67 -2.57 11.45
CA LEU A 80 15.23 -1.84 10.26
C LEU A 80 14.35 -0.65 10.67
N ARG A 81 14.93 0.53 10.69
CA ARG A 81 14.17 1.78 10.87
C ARG A 81 13.57 2.18 9.53
N GLU A 82 12.24 2.14 9.44
CA GLU A 82 11.55 2.50 8.20
C GLU A 82 11.33 4.02 8.15
N PRO A 83 11.92 4.72 7.16
CA PRO A 83 11.64 6.13 6.95
C PRO A 83 10.15 6.37 6.63
N MET A 84 9.60 7.50 7.06
CA MET A 84 8.20 7.86 6.80
C MET A 84 7.86 7.87 5.31
N VAL A 85 8.79 8.22 4.43
CA VAL A 85 8.59 8.22 2.98
C VAL A 85 8.28 6.81 2.45
N ILE A 86 8.90 5.77 3.01
CA ILE A 86 8.63 4.37 2.62
C ILE A 86 7.26 3.95 3.14
N THR A 87 6.94 4.24 4.40
CA THR A 87 5.65 3.90 5.00
C THR A 87 4.50 4.57 4.23
N ALA A 88 4.59 5.89 4.00
CA ALA A 88 3.60 6.64 3.23
C ALA A 88 3.46 6.11 1.78
N SER A 89 4.57 5.74 1.14
CA SER A 89 4.53 5.16 -0.21
C SER A 89 3.84 3.79 -0.24
N VAL A 90 4.05 2.95 0.78
CA VAL A 90 3.37 1.66 0.91
C VAL A 90 1.88 1.84 1.17
N ASP A 91 1.50 2.77 2.05
CA ASP A 91 0.10 3.07 2.37
C ASP A 91 -0.64 3.58 1.13
N SER A 92 -0.09 4.52 0.40
CA SER A 92 -0.63 5.02 -0.86
C SER A 92 -0.74 3.91 -1.93
N TYR A 93 0.24 3.00 -1.98
CA TYR A 93 0.19 1.87 -2.89
C TYR A 93 -0.90 0.87 -2.50
N LYS A 94 -1.05 0.58 -1.21
CA LYS A 94 -2.10 -0.28 -0.66
C LYS A 94 -3.49 0.29 -0.99
N GLU A 95 -3.68 1.58 -0.77
CA GLU A 95 -4.93 2.28 -1.08
C GLU A 95 -5.26 2.25 -2.58
N SER A 96 -4.29 2.59 -3.44
CA SER A 96 -4.48 2.57 -4.90
C SER A 96 -4.67 1.16 -5.47
N SER A 97 -4.25 0.13 -4.75
CA SER A 97 -4.45 -1.28 -5.12
C SER A 97 -5.73 -1.88 -4.58
N ASP A 98 -6.46 -1.14 -3.73
CA ASP A 98 -7.71 -1.64 -3.16
C ASP A 98 -8.87 -1.53 -4.14
N ALA A 99 -9.35 -2.68 -4.61
CA ALA A 99 -10.49 -2.75 -5.52
C ALA A 99 -11.83 -2.33 -4.88
N LEU A 100 -11.90 -2.13 -3.56
CA LEU A 100 -13.05 -1.58 -2.85
C LEU A 100 -12.82 -0.13 -2.40
N SER A 101 -11.74 0.50 -2.85
CA SER A 101 -11.49 1.92 -2.55
C SER A 101 -12.68 2.77 -2.97
N GLY A 102 -13.17 3.60 -2.07
CA GLY A 102 -14.40 4.39 -2.26
C GLY A 102 -15.69 3.69 -1.80
N PHE A 103 -15.76 2.35 -1.83
CA PHE A 103 -16.88 1.61 -1.26
C PHE A 103 -16.67 1.28 0.22
N PHE A 104 -15.46 0.86 0.60
CA PHE A 104 -15.12 0.50 1.98
C PHE A 104 -13.63 0.73 2.31
N PRO A 105 -13.31 1.58 3.30
CA PRO A 105 -14.25 2.50 3.93
C PRO A 105 -14.81 3.49 2.92
N TRP A 106 -16.11 3.80 3.05
CA TRP A 106 -16.77 4.71 2.14
C TRP A 106 -16.17 6.14 2.24
N ALA A 107 -15.76 6.65 1.10
CA ALA A 107 -15.04 7.93 1.01
C ALA A 107 -15.93 9.11 0.57
N GLY A 108 -17.24 8.89 0.53
CA GLY A 108 -18.19 9.86 -0.03
C GLY A 108 -18.63 9.49 -1.44
N GLY A 109 -19.55 10.26 -1.99
CA GLY A 109 -20.06 10.06 -3.35
C GLY A 109 -21.58 9.96 -3.43
N GLU A 110 -22.10 9.77 -4.65
CA GLU A 110 -23.54 9.67 -4.90
C GLU A 110 -24.13 8.32 -4.45
N THR A 111 -23.31 7.28 -4.45
CA THR A 111 -23.70 5.94 -4.00
C THR A 111 -23.33 5.72 -2.54
N GLU A 112 -24.13 4.89 -1.88
CA GLU A 112 -23.89 4.48 -0.51
C GLU A 112 -22.84 3.36 -0.46
N GLY A 113 -22.02 3.37 0.59
CA GLY A 113 -21.01 2.35 0.85
C GLY A 113 -21.10 1.82 2.28
N LEU A 114 -19.98 1.25 2.74
CA LEU A 114 -19.85 0.72 4.11
C LEU A 114 -18.80 1.50 4.88
N ILE A 115 -19.06 1.70 6.17
CA ILE A 115 -18.16 2.37 7.12
C ILE A 115 -17.84 1.42 8.26
N LYS A 116 -16.59 1.41 8.72
CA LYS A 116 -16.21 0.65 9.94
C LYS A 116 -16.96 1.20 11.15
N ASP A 117 -17.66 0.31 11.83
CA ASP A 117 -18.37 0.60 13.06
C ASP A 117 -18.46 -0.68 13.90
N PRO A 118 -17.58 -0.86 14.91
CA PRO A 118 -17.50 -2.08 15.70
C PRO A 118 -18.80 -2.48 16.39
N ALA A 119 -19.68 -1.52 16.66
CA ALA A 119 -20.95 -1.77 17.34
C ALA A 119 -22.09 -2.16 16.39
N SER A 120 -21.89 -2.00 15.09
CA SER A 120 -22.94 -2.19 14.09
C SER A 120 -22.81 -3.49 13.32
N VAL A 121 -23.93 -3.87 12.71
CA VAL A 121 -24.05 -5.04 11.86
C VAL A 121 -24.89 -4.73 10.63
N VAL A 122 -24.54 -5.33 9.50
CA VAL A 122 -25.29 -5.22 8.25
C VAL A 122 -25.59 -6.62 7.70
N LEU A 123 -26.82 -6.85 7.23
CA LEU A 123 -27.13 -8.10 6.54
C LEU A 123 -26.26 -8.26 5.28
N GLY A 124 -25.66 -9.42 5.12
CA GLY A 124 -24.70 -9.67 4.05
C GLY A 124 -25.29 -9.45 2.64
N ASN A 125 -26.56 -9.82 2.42
CA ASN A 125 -27.22 -9.55 1.16
C ASN A 125 -27.43 -8.06 0.91
N GLN A 126 -27.72 -7.26 1.95
CA GLN A 126 -27.81 -5.79 1.82
C GLN A 126 -26.44 -5.17 1.52
N ALA A 127 -25.40 -5.60 2.23
CA ALA A 127 -24.02 -5.14 1.96
C ALA A 127 -23.58 -5.47 0.53
N TYR A 128 -23.91 -6.67 0.04
CA TYR A 128 -23.57 -7.07 -1.31
C TYR A 128 -24.39 -6.28 -2.36
N LEU A 129 -25.65 -5.94 -2.07
CA LEU A 129 -26.46 -5.11 -2.96
C LEU A 129 -25.91 -3.68 -3.07
N LEU A 130 -25.48 -3.11 -1.93
CA LEU A 130 -24.79 -1.81 -1.93
C LEU A 130 -23.53 -1.85 -2.78
N TYR A 131 -22.72 -2.92 -2.64
CA TYR A 131 -21.54 -3.12 -3.48
C TYR A 131 -21.89 -3.18 -4.97
N CYS A 132 -22.94 -3.92 -5.37
CA CYS A 132 -23.35 -3.99 -6.76
C CYS A 132 -23.77 -2.62 -7.31
N ASN A 133 -24.50 -1.83 -6.54
CA ASN A 133 -24.92 -0.48 -6.93
C ASN A 133 -23.72 0.46 -7.09
N TRP A 134 -22.77 0.40 -6.16
CA TRP A 134 -21.53 1.14 -6.25
C TRP A 134 -20.70 0.70 -7.47
N ALA A 135 -20.53 -0.59 -7.68
CA ALA A 135 -19.78 -1.12 -8.83
C ALA A 135 -20.38 -0.67 -10.18
N ASP A 136 -21.72 -0.61 -10.27
CA ASP A 136 -22.41 -0.11 -11.47
C ASP A 136 -22.14 1.39 -11.67
N SER A 137 -22.15 2.19 -10.60
CA SER A 137 -21.82 3.63 -10.67
C SER A 137 -20.36 3.88 -11.05
N GLU A 138 -19.43 3.02 -10.66
CA GLU A 138 -18.03 3.05 -11.08
C GLU A 138 -17.82 2.48 -12.49
N GLY A 139 -18.87 2.04 -13.16
CA GLY A 139 -18.82 1.49 -14.52
C GLY A 139 -18.26 0.08 -14.62
N LEU A 140 -18.12 -0.64 -13.50
CA LEU A 140 -17.67 -2.03 -13.48
C LEU A 140 -18.74 -2.94 -14.09
N LYS A 141 -18.34 -3.84 -15.00
CA LYS A 141 -19.28 -4.71 -15.73
C LYS A 141 -18.79 -6.15 -15.82
N GLY A 142 -19.74 -7.06 -15.90
CA GLY A 142 -19.46 -8.47 -16.20
C GLY A 142 -18.55 -9.13 -15.19
N THR A 143 -17.33 -9.52 -15.61
CA THR A 143 -16.35 -10.22 -14.78
C THR A 143 -15.69 -9.35 -13.73
N ASP A 144 -15.76 -8.03 -13.87
CA ASP A 144 -15.12 -7.09 -12.95
C ASP A 144 -15.97 -6.89 -11.69
N VAL A 145 -17.25 -7.16 -11.77
CA VAL A 145 -18.14 -7.20 -10.59
C VAL A 145 -17.95 -8.52 -9.85
N TRP A 146 -17.50 -8.43 -8.61
CA TRP A 146 -17.25 -9.63 -7.83
C TRP A 146 -18.51 -10.41 -7.50
N LYS A 147 -18.40 -11.73 -7.56
CA LYS A 147 -19.43 -12.62 -7.03
C LYS A 147 -19.53 -12.48 -5.52
N ARG A 148 -20.70 -12.77 -4.96
CA ARG A 148 -20.99 -12.64 -3.53
C ARG A 148 -19.93 -13.29 -2.63
N GLN A 149 -19.43 -14.47 -2.97
CA GLN A 149 -18.40 -15.15 -2.18
C GLN A 149 -17.06 -14.39 -2.19
N THR A 150 -16.66 -13.86 -3.33
CA THR A 150 -15.43 -13.04 -3.46
C THR A 150 -15.56 -11.76 -2.64
N PHE A 151 -16.72 -11.08 -2.72
CA PHE A 151 -17.02 -9.91 -1.91
C PHE A 151 -16.90 -10.20 -0.41
N TYR A 152 -17.52 -11.25 0.08
CA TYR A 152 -17.44 -11.59 1.51
C TYR A 152 -16.01 -11.90 1.96
N ARG A 153 -15.26 -12.67 1.18
CA ARG A 153 -13.85 -12.92 1.47
C ARG A 153 -13.04 -11.63 1.53
N ALA A 154 -13.26 -10.73 0.60
CA ALA A 154 -12.60 -9.43 0.59
C ALA A 154 -12.94 -8.57 1.82
N MET A 155 -14.15 -8.68 2.36
CA MET A 155 -14.54 -8.03 3.61
C MET A 155 -13.85 -8.69 4.82
N GLU A 156 -13.75 -10.02 4.83
CA GLU A 156 -13.03 -10.77 5.88
C GLU A 156 -11.53 -10.41 5.90
N GLU A 157 -10.88 -10.28 4.74
CA GLU A 157 -9.48 -9.83 4.59
C GLU A 157 -9.26 -8.43 5.18
N ARG A 158 -10.31 -7.60 5.26
CA ARG A 158 -10.29 -6.26 5.87
C ARG A 158 -10.69 -6.24 7.35
N GLY A 159 -10.77 -7.42 7.96
CA GLY A 159 -11.08 -7.58 9.38
C GLY A 159 -12.57 -7.48 9.72
N ILE A 160 -13.45 -7.60 8.73
CA ILE A 160 -14.90 -7.62 8.96
C ILE A 160 -15.34 -9.08 9.13
N SER A 161 -15.82 -9.42 10.32
CA SER A 161 -16.26 -10.78 10.58
C SER A 161 -17.65 -11.07 9.97
N ARG A 162 -17.85 -12.33 9.62
CA ARG A 162 -19.12 -12.81 9.06
C ARG A 162 -19.74 -13.83 9.98
N GLU A 163 -20.95 -13.56 10.41
CA GLU A 163 -21.74 -14.44 11.28
C GLU A 163 -23.05 -14.86 10.62
N ARG A 164 -23.51 -16.03 10.95
CA ARG A 164 -24.86 -16.48 10.60
C ARG A 164 -25.81 -16.17 11.75
N ARG A 165 -26.78 -15.29 11.51
CA ARG A 165 -27.83 -14.91 12.46
C ARG A 165 -29.19 -15.34 11.93
N GLU A 166 -30.25 -15.16 12.71
CA GLU A 166 -31.64 -15.57 12.34
C GLU A 166 -32.06 -15.04 10.96
N LYS A 167 -31.69 -13.80 10.62
CA LYS A 167 -32.02 -13.15 9.34
C LYS A 167 -31.04 -13.47 8.20
N GLY A 168 -30.09 -14.39 8.42
CA GLY A 168 -29.13 -14.81 7.42
C GLY A 168 -27.68 -14.42 7.72
N GLN A 169 -26.82 -14.44 6.69
CA GLN A 169 -25.43 -14.01 6.81
C GLN A 169 -25.35 -12.52 7.12
N THR A 170 -24.55 -12.17 8.13
CA THR A 170 -24.42 -10.80 8.65
C THR A 170 -22.96 -10.44 8.73
N LEU A 171 -22.61 -9.25 8.28
CA LEU A 171 -21.29 -8.64 8.47
C LEU A 171 -21.30 -7.85 9.78
N VAL A 172 -20.32 -8.08 10.63
CA VAL A 172 -20.16 -7.47 11.95
C VAL A 172 -19.01 -6.49 11.93
N GLY A 173 -19.19 -5.34 12.56
CA GLY A 173 -18.17 -4.29 12.58
C GLY A 173 -18.29 -3.27 11.45
N VAL A 174 -19.46 -3.24 10.78
CA VAL A 174 -19.75 -2.28 9.71
C VAL A 174 -21.18 -1.76 9.80
N ARG A 175 -21.38 -0.54 9.32
CA ARG A 175 -22.68 0.04 9.03
C ARG A 175 -22.74 0.61 7.62
N LYS A 176 -23.95 0.81 7.15
CA LYS A 176 -24.21 1.54 5.90
C LYS A 176 -23.84 3.02 6.09
N SER A 177 -23.26 3.64 5.05
CA SER A 177 -23.04 5.08 5.04
C SER A 177 -24.38 5.85 5.02
N THR A 178 -24.37 7.05 5.52
CA THR A 178 -25.50 7.96 5.53
C THR A 178 -25.09 9.33 4.96
N LYS A 179 -26.04 10.13 4.54
CA LYS A 179 -25.77 11.50 4.06
C LYS A 179 -25.06 12.39 5.10
N ARG A 180 -25.12 12.05 6.38
CA ARG A 180 -24.41 12.77 7.45
C ARG A 180 -22.92 12.48 7.46
N ASP A 181 -22.51 11.36 6.93
CA ASP A 181 -21.09 10.95 6.91
C ASP A 181 -20.28 11.79 5.90
N THR A 182 -20.93 12.35 4.87
CA THR A 182 -20.28 13.27 3.90
C THR A 182 -19.96 14.63 4.48
N VAL A 183 -20.63 15.04 5.56
CA VAL A 183 -20.47 16.38 6.15
C VAL A 183 -19.34 16.42 7.20
N ALA A 184 -18.87 15.25 7.66
CA ALA A 184 -17.87 15.19 8.73
C ALA A 184 -16.41 15.34 8.24
N ASP A 185 -16.16 15.31 6.93
CA ASP A 185 -14.81 15.33 6.36
C ASP A 185 -14.40 16.70 5.75
N ASP A 186 -15.20 17.74 5.98
CA ASP A 186 -14.84 19.13 5.61
C ASP A 186 -13.97 19.83 6.69
N ARG A 187 -13.30 19.04 7.52
CA ARG A 187 -12.16 19.55 8.26
C ARG A 187 -10.97 19.52 7.33
N PRO A 188 -10.33 20.69 7.05
CA PRO A 188 -9.08 20.68 6.34
C PRO A 188 -8.13 19.77 7.12
N VAL A 189 -7.74 18.65 6.53
CA VAL A 189 -6.54 17.96 6.93
C VAL A 189 -5.47 19.04 6.85
N SER A 190 -5.06 19.54 7.99
CA SER A 190 -3.87 20.36 8.12
C SER A 190 -2.73 19.46 7.68
N VAL A 191 -2.50 19.42 6.38
CA VAL A 191 -1.25 18.99 5.83
C VAL A 191 -0.30 20.09 6.27
N ASN A 192 0.29 19.93 7.45
CA ASN A 192 1.58 20.53 7.70
C ASN A 192 2.47 19.94 6.62
N ALA A 193 2.57 20.66 5.52
CA ALA A 193 3.67 20.51 4.61
C ALA A 193 4.91 20.58 5.51
N PRO A 194 5.79 19.58 5.50
CA PRO A 194 7.07 19.74 6.13
C PRO A 194 7.64 21.01 5.52
N SER A 195 7.96 21.97 6.37
CA SER A 195 8.77 23.11 5.97
C SER A 195 9.91 22.55 5.13
N THR A 196 10.05 23.10 3.94
CA THR A 196 11.23 22.93 3.11
C THR A 196 12.39 23.61 3.85
N ASP A 197 12.86 23.00 4.92
CA ASP A 197 14.21 23.16 5.37
C ASP A 197 15.03 22.36 4.36
N THR A 198 15.49 23.08 3.36
CA THR A 198 16.56 22.68 2.48
C THR A 198 17.82 22.64 3.35
N GLU A 199 17.91 21.62 4.20
CA GLU A 199 19.23 21.18 4.66
C GLU A 199 19.92 20.61 3.44
N THR A 200 20.83 21.41 2.93
CA THR A 200 21.64 21.10 1.77
C THR A 200 22.37 19.81 2.02
N TYR A 201 22.41 18.94 1.03
CA TYR A 201 23.14 17.66 0.99
C TYR A 201 24.60 17.77 1.44
N ASP A 202 25.16 18.98 1.44
CA ASP A 202 26.51 19.31 1.85
C ASP A 202 26.75 19.24 3.37
N GLU A 203 25.71 19.36 4.21
CA GLU A 203 25.88 19.23 5.68
C GLU A 203 25.88 17.79 6.18
N LEU A 204 25.30 16.84 5.43
CA LEU A 204 25.28 15.42 5.78
C LEU A 204 26.50 14.65 5.26
N PHE A 205 27.22 15.19 4.30
CA PHE A 205 28.35 14.52 3.64
C PHE A 205 29.62 15.40 3.55
N GLY A 206 29.71 16.40 4.42
CA GLY A 206 30.87 17.23 4.51
C GLY A 206 32.13 16.46 4.86
N GLU A 207 33.15 16.67 4.04
CA GLU A 207 34.56 16.32 4.24
C GLU A 207 34.95 14.84 4.24
N VAL A 208 34.98 14.22 3.05
CA VAL A 208 36.00 13.22 2.75
C VAL A 208 36.62 13.58 1.39
N ALA A 209 37.40 14.64 1.39
CA ALA A 209 38.37 14.92 0.33
C ALA A 209 39.69 15.27 1.01
N ASN A 210 40.68 14.42 0.80
CA ASN A 210 42.11 14.52 1.06
C ASN A 210 42.61 13.53 2.12
N VAL A 211 42.86 12.29 1.69
CA VAL A 211 44.14 11.59 1.88
C VAL A 211 44.35 10.72 0.63
#